data_109791d37e2d98cb321c4946e3691036
#
_entry.id   109791d37e2d98cb321c4946e3691036
#
_cell.length_a   1.000
_cell.length_b   1.000
_cell.length_c   1.000
_cell.angle_alpha   90.00
_cell.angle_beta   90.00
_cell.angle_gamma   90.00
#
_symmetry.space_group_name_H-M   'P 1'
#
loop_
_entity.id
_entity.type
_entity.pdbx_description
1 polymer ?
#
loop_
_entity_poly.entity_id
_entity_poly.type
_entity_poly.pdbx_seq_one_letter_code
_entity_poly.pdbx_strand_id
1 'polypeptide(L)'
;MTMPERDLQARQKADRRTQLAEVMEQALQFFRLQLNTSAGADARAYLKARALSQLALGRFEIGYAPDSWQGLLDHLTGKGVSEELILAAGLAKTSNKGKRPYDTFRNRIIFPIRDPQKRCIGFGGRAMDPNDSAKYLNSPETELFDKGRSLYNHAPAREASGKGQSLIVAEGYMDVIALAEAGFNASVAPLGTAITQTQLQLIWRICDEPIIALDGDTAGIRAAQRVMDLALPLLEAGKSLRFAVMPDGQDPDDLLRAGGPSAMKALLDAARPMVDLLWERETYGKNFDSPERKAALDKALREKLKLIQDPSIRGHYGQAIKDKRWQLFRPKAAPKSARGFAAKTGYQPVTPQASTRVSALANGSEPSHILRQSVILASLLNCPQALPSVEAALEDLQFEKPLHRDLQQFLLQFSGSPELLWLEAEQVFGPPELENLMQLPHVRIAPSVRNGSDVSFVIACLQQEFAQIFAIDAHGREVAEAVLDVSDVDDEGLTWRISESAKHLQATTQGAQEDDTEYKTAKNGLKVKLEEQNTLDDLLQHINYSKPNRP
;
A
#
# COMPACT_ATOMS: atom_id res chain seq x y z
N MET A 1 -4.86 -36.13 21.55
CA MET A 1 -4.41 -34.73 21.79
C MET A 1 -5.29 -33.87 20.93
N THR A 2 -6.20 -33.12 21.50
CA THR A 2 -7.03 -32.12 20.81
C THR A 2 -6.15 -30.89 20.55
N MET A 3 -6.05 -30.49 19.28
CA MET A 3 -5.31 -29.28 18.90
C MET A 3 -5.95 -28.04 19.56
N PRO A 4 -5.16 -27.04 19.97
CA PRO A 4 -5.69 -25.78 20.49
C PRO A 4 -6.58 -25.08 19.46
N GLU A 5 -7.71 -24.51 19.85
CA GLU A 5 -8.69 -23.84 18.98
C GLU A 5 -8.09 -22.75 18.06
N ARG A 6 -7.05 -22.05 18.53
CA ARG A 6 -6.32 -21.03 17.74
C ARG A 6 -5.54 -21.60 16.57
N ASP A 7 -5.03 -22.84 16.67
CA ASP A 7 -4.38 -23.55 15.56
C ASP A 7 -5.37 -23.91 14.45
N LEU A 8 -6.61 -24.24 14.83
CA LEU A 8 -7.70 -24.51 13.89
C LEU A 8 -8.11 -23.24 13.12
N GLN A 9 -8.21 -22.10 13.80
CA GLN A 9 -8.60 -20.83 13.16
C GLN A 9 -7.51 -20.29 12.21
N ALA A 10 -6.23 -20.40 12.58
CA ALA A 10 -5.12 -20.02 11.70
C ALA A 10 -5.07 -20.89 10.44
N ARG A 11 -5.27 -22.19 10.58
CA ARG A 11 -5.39 -23.12 9.45
C ARG A 11 -6.60 -22.80 8.58
N GLN A 12 -7.75 -22.55 9.17
CA GLN A 12 -8.96 -22.17 8.44
C GLN A 12 -8.77 -20.88 7.64
N LYS A 13 -8.10 -19.86 8.21
CA LYS A 13 -7.76 -18.62 7.49
C LYS A 13 -6.76 -18.85 6.36
N ALA A 14 -5.72 -19.65 6.60
CA ALA A 14 -4.76 -20.01 5.56
C ALA A 14 -5.43 -20.79 4.44
N ASP A 15 -6.27 -21.77 4.79
CA ASP A 15 -7.07 -22.56 3.85
C ASP A 15 -8.03 -21.66 3.06
N ARG A 16 -8.69 -20.70 3.72
CA ARG A 16 -9.59 -19.74 3.06
C ARG A 16 -8.85 -18.84 2.06
N ARG A 17 -7.67 -18.30 2.42
CA ARG A 17 -6.86 -17.52 1.47
C ARG A 17 -6.39 -18.35 0.30
N THR A 18 -6.05 -19.62 0.53
CA THR A 18 -5.71 -20.56 -0.55
C THR A 18 -6.90 -20.79 -1.46
N GLN A 19 -8.08 -21.06 -0.90
CA GLN A 19 -9.32 -21.23 -1.67
C GLN A 19 -9.68 -19.99 -2.48
N LEU A 20 -9.56 -18.80 -1.88
CA LEU A 20 -9.79 -17.52 -2.59
C LEU A 20 -8.80 -17.35 -3.74
N ALA A 21 -7.51 -17.67 -3.55
CA ALA A 21 -6.50 -17.58 -4.60
C ALA A 21 -6.80 -18.59 -5.76
N GLU A 22 -7.25 -19.78 -5.43
CA GLU A 22 -7.69 -20.78 -6.44
C GLU A 22 -8.89 -20.29 -7.24
N VAL A 23 -9.88 -19.67 -6.57
CA VAL A 23 -11.05 -19.08 -7.23
C VAL A 23 -10.63 -17.95 -8.17
N MET A 24 -9.68 -17.10 -7.76
CA MET A 24 -9.13 -16.04 -8.60
C MET A 24 -8.40 -16.59 -9.84
N GLU A 25 -7.61 -17.66 -9.69
CA GLU A 25 -6.97 -18.32 -10.85
C GLU A 25 -8.01 -18.97 -11.79
N GLN A 26 -9.07 -19.57 -11.26
CA GLN A 26 -10.17 -20.10 -12.08
C GLN A 26 -10.91 -19.00 -12.84
N ALA A 27 -11.14 -17.84 -12.20
CA ALA A 27 -11.73 -16.66 -12.85
C ALA A 27 -10.81 -16.12 -13.95
N LEU A 28 -9.49 -16.07 -13.70
CA LEU A 28 -8.51 -15.67 -14.71
C LEU A 28 -8.55 -16.59 -15.92
N GLN A 29 -8.59 -17.91 -15.71
CA GLN A 29 -8.70 -18.87 -16.81
C GLN A 29 -9.98 -18.68 -17.61
N PHE A 30 -11.11 -18.42 -16.94
CA PHE A 30 -12.37 -18.08 -17.61
C PHE A 30 -12.22 -16.84 -18.48
N PHE A 31 -11.71 -15.73 -17.97
CA PHE A 31 -11.55 -14.51 -18.74
C PHE A 31 -10.60 -14.67 -19.92
N ARG A 32 -9.49 -15.40 -19.74
CA ARG A 32 -8.55 -15.71 -20.83
C ARG A 32 -9.21 -16.57 -21.93
N LEU A 33 -10.03 -17.52 -21.53
CA LEU A 33 -10.80 -18.33 -22.49
C LEU A 33 -11.79 -17.44 -23.25
N GLN A 34 -12.55 -16.60 -22.53
CA GLN A 34 -13.55 -15.71 -23.15
C GLN A 34 -12.94 -14.74 -24.15
N LEU A 35 -11.72 -14.26 -23.93
CA LEU A 35 -11.02 -13.43 -24.90
C LEU A 35 -10.85 -14.15 -26.26
N ASN A 36 -10.71 -15.47 -26.26
CA ASN A 36 -10.49 -16.27 -27.47
C ASN A 36 -11.80 -16.78 -28.12
N THR A 37 -12.96 -16.54 -27.51
CA THR A 37 -14.27 -16.89 -28.09
C THR A 37 -14.78 -15.81 -29.05
N SER A 38 -15.93 -16.05 -29.66
CA SER A 38 -16.63 -15.04 -30.47
C SER A 38 -17.03 -13.79 -29.64
N ALA A 39 -17.39 -13.98 -28.37
CA ALA A 39 -17.72 -12.88 -27.46
C ALA A 39 -16.56 -11.90 -27.25
N GLY A 40 -15.30 -12.36 -27.33
CA GLY A 40 -14.11 -11.54 -27.21
C GLY A 40 -13.62 -10.88 -28.51
N ALA A 41 -14.38 -10.94 -29.61
CA ALA A 41 -13.93 -10.45 -30.92
C ALA A 41 -13.57 -8.96 -30.91
N ASP A 42 -14.44 -8.13 -30.34
CA ASP A 42 -14.23 -6.68 -30.24
C ASP A 42 -13.07 -6.33 -29.31
N ALA A 43 -12.94 -7.05 -28.20
CA ALA A 43 -11.80 -6.89 -27.29
C ALA A 43 -10.47 -7.23 -27.98
N ARG A 44 -10.41 -8.31 -28.77
CA ARG A 44 -9.22 -8.63 -29.57
C ARG A 44 -8.94 -7.58 -30.64
N ALA A 45 -9.96 -7.07 -31.32
CA ALA A 45 -9.83 -5.99 -32.29
C ALA A 45 -9.26 -4.72 -31.64
N TYR A 46 -9.78 -4.35 -30.47
CA TYR A 46 -9.26 -3.22 -29.69
C TYR A 46 -7.79 -3.41 -29.30
N LEU A 47 -7.43 -4.57 -28.71
CA LEU A 47 -6.05 -4.86 -28.29
C LEU A 47 -5.09 -4.87 -29.50
N LYS A 48 -5.53 -5.38 -30.64
CA LYS A 48 -4.77 -5.32 -31.89
C LYS A 48 -4.59 -3.88 -32.39
N ALA A 49 -5.64 -3.04 -32.33
CA ALA A 49 -5.55 -1.63 -32.68
C ALA A 49 -4.59 -0.84 -31.77
N ARG A 50 -4.43 -1.30 -30.52
CA ARG A 50 -3.43 -0.81 -29.56
C ARG A 50 -2.04 -1.44 -29.78
N ALA A 51 -1.83 -2.17 -30.87
CA ALA A 51 -0.58 -2.83 -31.26
C ALA A 51 -0.03 -3.85 -30.25
N LEU A 52 -0.86 -4.41 -29.35
CA LEU A 52 -0.42 -5.46 -28.43
C LEU A 52 -0.14 -6.76 -29.19
N SER A 53 1.04 -7.33 -28.94
CA SER A 53 1.44 -8.61 -29.52
C SER A 53 0.75 -9.79 -28.82
N GLN A 54 0.66 -10.93 -29.51
CA GLN A 54 0.17 -12.18 -28.91
C GLN A 54 1.06 -12.61 -27.72
N LEU A 55 2.34 -12.30 -27.76
CA LEU A 55 3.26 -12.57 -26.66
C LEU A 55 2.90 -11.72 -25.43
N ALA A 56 2.56 -10.42 -25.62
CA ALA A 56 2.11 -9.55 -24.53
C ALA A 56 0.78 -10.04 -23.94
N LEU A 57 -0.19 -10.43 -24.79
CA LEU A 57 -1.46 -10.99 -24.29
C LEU A 57 -1.22 -12.22 -23.41
N GLY A 58 -0.28 -13.08 -23.79
CA GLY A 58 0.10 -14.26 -23.00
C GLY A 58 0.88 -13.89 -21.74
N ARG A 59 1.87 -13.00 -21.84
CA ARG A 59 2.74 -12.56 -20.73
C ARG A 59 1.95 -11.86 -19.62
N PHE A 60 1.04 -10.97 -20.00
CA PHE A 60 0.20 -10.21 -19.08
C PHE A 60 -1.14 -10.90 -18.78
N GLU A 61 -1.35 -12.10 -19.33
CA GLU A 61 -2.52 -12.95 -19.08
C GLU A 61 -3.85 -12.22 -19.30
N ILE A 62 -3.89 -11.35 -20.32
CA ILE A 62 -5.05 -10.50 -20.59
C ILE A 62 -6.26 -11.38 -20.93
N GLY A 63 -7.41 -11.03 -20.35
CA GLY A 63 -8.67 -11.70 -20.53
C GLY A 63 -9.79 -10.76 -20.99
N TYR A 64 -11.00 -11.30 -21.09
CA TYR A 64 -12.20 -10.55 -21.37
C TYR A 64 -13.36 -11.04 -20.50
N ALA A 65 -14.05 -10.13 -19.87
CA ALA A 65 -15.31 -10.38 -19.19
C ALA A 65 -16.47 -10.11 -20.15
N PRO A 66 -17.24 -11.12 -20.54
CA PRO A 66 -18.38 -10.95 -21.46
C PRO A 66 -19.43 -10.00 -20.92
N ASP A 67 -20.29 -9.47 -21.81
CA ASP A 67 -21.47 -8.70 -21.41
C ASP A 67 -22.57 -9.64 -20.92
N SER A 68 -22.37 -10.19 -19.72
CA SER A 68 -23.28 -11.10 -19.05
C SER A 68 -23.38 -10.76 -17.58
N TRP A 69 -24.59 -10.83 -17.02
CA TRP A 69 -24.80 -10.54 -15.62
C TRP A 69 -24.28 -11.60 -14.66
N GLN A 70 -24.23 -12.88 -15.09
CA GLN A 70 -23.87 -14.02 -14.24
C GLN A 70 -22.96 -15.01 -14.96
N GLY A 71 -22.26 -14.61 -16.02
CA GLY A 71 -21.44 -15.53 -16.83
C GLY A 71 -20.31 -16.16 -16.05
N LEU A 72 -19.57 -15.37 -15.26
CA LEU A 72 -18.51 -15.87 -14.38
C LEU A 72 -19.09 -16.60 -13.17
N LEU A 73 -20.12 -16.02 -12.54
CA LEU A 73 -20.78 -16.62 -11.38
C LEU A 73 -21.28 -18.05 -11.70
N ASP A 74 -22.03 -18.22 -12.80
CA ASP A 74 -22.55 -19.53 -13.23
C ASP A 74 -21.42 -20.50 -13.61
N HIS A 75 -20.35 -20.02 -14.23
CA HIS A 75 -19.19 -20.83 -14.55
C HIS A 75 -18.49 -21.38 -13.30
N LEU A 76 -18.25 -20.51 -12.29
CA LEU A 76 -17.57 -20.91 -11.06
C LEU A 76 -18.45 -21.81 -10.19
N THR A 77 -19.75 -21.51 -10.07
CA THR A 77 -20.69 -22.37 -9.34
C THR A 77 -20.83 -23.72 -10.03
N GLY A 78 -20.84 -23.76 -11.36
CA GLY A 78 -20.81 -25.00 -12.14
C GLY A 78 -19.56 -25.86 -11.92
N LYS A 79 -18.46 -25.26 -11.48
CA LYS A 79 -17.22 -25.92 -11.04
C LYS A 79 -17.21 -26.30 -9.56
N GLY A 80 -18.31 -26.05 -8.82
CA GLY A 80 -18.43 -26.40 -7.41
C GLY A 80 -17.89 -25.30 -6.45
N VAL A 81 -17.57 -24.10 -6.95
CA VAL A 81 -17.18 -22.97 -6.09
C VAL A 81 -18.43 -22.40 -5.41
N SER A 82 -18.40 -22.23 -4.10
CA SER A 82 -19.53 -21.65 -3.37
C SER A 82 -19.72 -20.18 -3.72
N GLU A 83 -20.97 -19.73 -3.74
CA GLU A 83 -21.32 -18.30 -3.98
C GLU A 83 -20.66 -17.38 -2.94
N GLU A 84 -20.55 -17.84 -1.69
CA GLU A 84 -19.87 -17.11 -0.62
C GLU A 84 -18.39 -16.81 -0.97
N LEU A 85 -17.65 -17.80 -1.48
CA LEU A 85 -16.26 -17.61 -1.89
C LEU A 85 -16.13 -16.67 -3.10
N ILE A 86 -17.08 -16.74 -4.04
CA ILE A 86 -17.12 -15.86 -5.22
C ILE A 86 -17.34 -14.41 -4.80
N LEU A 87 -18.26 -14.17 -3.84
CA LEU A 87 -18.51 -12.85 -3.26
C LEU A 87 -17.31 -12.36 -2.45
N ALA A 88 -16.73 -13.22 -1.62
CA ALA A 88 -15.55 -12.87 -0.81
C ALA A 88 -14.30 -12.56 -1.67
N ALA A 89 -14.19 -13.19 -2.85
CA ALA A 89 -13.17 -12.87 -3.84
C ALA A 89 -13.43 -11.57 -4.60
N GLY A 90 -14.58 -10.90 -4.37
CA GLY A 90 -14.95 -9.68 -5.08
C GLY A 90 -15.30 -9.87 -6.56
N LEU A 91 -15.54 -11.11 -6.98
CA LEU A 91 -15.86 -11.46 -8.38
C LEU A 91 -17.33 -11.25 -8.72
N ALA A 92 -18.21 -11.25 -7.72
CA ALA A 92 -19.63 -10.92 -7.85
C ALA A 92 -20.07 -9.94 -6.77
N LYS A 93 -21.19 -9.27 -7.02
CA LYS A 93 -21.84 -8.31 -6.12
C LYS A 93 -23.22 -8.78 -5.76
N THR A 94 -23.64 -8.53 -4.51
CA THR A 94 -25.01 -8.77 -4.07
C THR A 94 -25.96 -7.75 -4.70
N SER A 95 -27.15 -8.19 -5.07
CA SER A 95 -28.18 -7.29 -5.61
C SER A 95 -28.98 -6.63 -4.49
N ASN A 96 -29.05 -5.30 -4.46
CA ASN A 96 -29.88 -4.54 -3.51
C ASN A 96 -31.39 -4.80 -3.67
N LYS A 97 -31.82 -5.49 -4.74
CA LYS A 97 -33.23 -5.80 -5.04
C LYS A 97 -33.62 -7.25 -4.74
N GLY A 98 -32.83 -7.96 -3.90
CA GLY A 98 -33.12 -9.37 -3.54
C GLY A 98 -32.99 -10.36 -4.73
N LYS A 99 -32.33 -9.94 -5.83
CA LYS A 99 -32.02 -10.82 -6.98
C LYS A 99 -30.72 -11.57 -6.72
N ARG A 100 -30.45 -12.60 -7.53
CA ARG A 100 -29.18 -13.31 -7.52
C ARG A 100 -28.01 -12.33 -7.65
N PRO A 101 -26.85 -12.61 -7.06
CA PRO A 101 -25.62 -11.87 -7.29
C PRO A 101 -25.28 -11.77 -8.77
N TYR A 102 -24.50 -10.79 -9.13
CA TYR A 102 -24.09 -10.52 -10.51
C TYR A 102 -22.59 -10.23 -10.60
N ASP A 103 -22.02 -10.51 -11.76
CA ASP A 103 -20.58 -10.38 -12.01
C ASP A 103 -20.09 -8.94 -11.82
N THR A 104 -18.98 -8.77 -11.12
CA THR A 104 -18.33 -7.47 -10.90
C THR A 104 -17.86 -6.86 -12.20
N PHE A 105 -17.30 -7.68 -13.09
CA PHE A 105 -16.78 -7.26 -14.38
C PHE A 105 -17.69 -7.74 -15.49
N ARG A 106 -18.14 -6.83 -16.35
CA ARG A 106 -18.98 -7.09 -17.52
C ARG A 106 -18.55 -6.21 -18.67
N ASN A 107 -18.51 -6.76 -19.86
CA ASN A 107 -18.08 -6.06 -21.09
C ASN A 107 -16.74 -5.30 -20.92
N ARG A 108 -15.73 -5.98 -20.32
CA ARG A 108 -14.44 -5.36 -20.00
C ARG A 108 -13.26 -6.22 -20.41
N ILE A 109 -12.20 -5.60 -20.90
CA ILE A 109 -10.88 -6.23 -20.99
C ILE A 109 -10.33 -6.35 -19.58
N ILE A 110 -9.82 -7.54 -19.23
CA ILE A 110 -9.38 -7.89 -17.87
C ILE A 110 -7.86 -7.97 -17.81
N PHE A 111 -7.30 -7.30 -16.81
CA PHE A 111 -5.89 -7.29 -16.48
C PHE A 111 -5.74 -7.93 -15.08
N PRO A 112 -5.12 -9.12 -14.96
CA PRO A 112 -4.90 -9.74 -13.65
C PRO A 112 -3.87 -8.97 -12.86
N ILE A 113 -4.14 -8.81 -11.58
CA ILE A 113 -3.21 -8.22 -10.61
C ILE A 113 -2.63 -9.36 -9.81
N ARG A 114 -1.29 -9.44 -9.76
CA ARG A 114 -0.56 -10.49 -9.07
C ARG A 114 0.23 -9.95 -7.90
N ASP A 115 0.26 -10.73 -6.82
CA ASP A 115 1.11 -10.45 -5.66
C ASP A 115 2.60 -10.78 -5.96
N PRO A 116 3.52 -10.47 -5.02
CA PRO A 116 4.94 -10.82 -5.17
C PRO A 116 5.20 -12.32 -5.36
N GLN A 117 4.31 -13.20 -4.87
CA GLN A 117 4.36 -14.65 -5.06
C GLN A 117 3.72 -15.10 -6.37
N LYS A 118 3.36 -14.17 -7.25
CA LYS A 118 2.73 -14.39 -8.56
C LYS A 118 1.32 -14.99 -8.52
N ARG A 119 0.62 -14.99 -7.38
CA ARG A 119 -0.79 -15.41 -7.27
C ARG A 119 -1.69 -14.29 -7.78
N CYS A 120 -2.77 -14.63 -8.47
CA CYS A 120 -3.79 -13.65 -8.84
C CYS A 120 -4.55 -13.21 -7.59
N ILE A 121 -4.54 -11.92 -7.29
CA ILE A 121 -5.19 -11.35 -6.10
C ILE A 121 -6.35 -10.42 -6.44
N GLY A 122 -6.43 -9.94 -7.69
CA GLY A 122 -7.44 -9.02 -8.15
C GLY A 122 -7.41 -8.85 -9.65
N PHE A 123 -8.30 -8.03 -10.15
CA PHE A 123 -8.39 -7.69 -11.56
C PHE A 123 -8.60 -6.19 -11.74
N GLY A 124 -8.01 -5.64 -12.80
CA GLY A 124 -8.42 -4.40 -13.41
C GLY A 124 -9.28 -4.69 -14.63
N GLY A 125 -10.34 -3.91 -14.86
CA GLY A 125 -11.24 -4.09 -15.99
C GLY A 125 -11.42 -2.79 -16.79
N ARG A 126 -10.99 -2.75 -18.05
CA ARG A 126 -11.23 -1.62 -18.96
C ARG A 126 -12.54 -1.81 -19.70
N ALA A 127 -13.44 -0.84 -19.60
CA ALA A 127 -14.72 -0.87 -20.30
C ALA A 127 -14.54 -0.90 -21.83
N MET A 128 -15.35 -1.71 -22.50
CA MET A 128 -15.46 -1.73 -23.97
C MET A 128 -16.47 -0.69 -24.45
N ASP A 129 -17.49 -0.39 -23.66
CA ASP A 129 -18.47 0.67 -23.94
C ASP A 129 -17.83 2.04 -23.59
N PRO A 130 -17.76 2.98 -24.53
CA PRO A 130 -17.28 4.33 -24.28
C PRO A 130 -18.16 5.14 -23.30
N ASN A 131 -19.45 4.75 -23.18
CA ASN A 131 -20.41 5.43 -22.31
C ASN A 131 -20.50 4.81 -20.90
N ASP A 132 -19.69 3.81 -20.60
CA ASP A 132 -19.63 3.26 -19.23
C ASP A 132 -19.12 4.33 -18.27
N SER A 133 -19.76 4.48 -17.13
CA SER A 133 -19.43 5.46 -16.09
C SER A 133 -17.99 5.35 -15.59
N ALA A 134 -17.42 4.15 -15.62
CA ALA A 134 -16.05 3.89 -15.19
C ALA A 134 -15.22 3.28 -16.35
N LYS A 135 -14.37 4.08 -16.98
CA LYS A 135 -13.43 3.60 -18.03
C LYS A 135 -12.55 2.46 -17.50
N TYR A 136 -12.09 2.56 -16.27
CA TYR A 136 -11.36 1.51 -15.56
C TYR A 136 -12.05 1.17 -14.23
N LEU A 137 -12.20 -0.11 -13.95
CA LEU A 137 -12.76 -0.64 -12.72
C LEU A 137 -11.75 -1.65 -12.14
N ASN A 138 -11.40 -1.49 -10.87
CA ASN A 138 -10.57 -2.46 -10.14
C ASN A 138 -11.43 -3.37 -9.25
N SER A 139 -10.91 -4.55 -8.90
CA SER A 139 -11.49 -5.37 -7.85
C SER A 139 -11.72 -4.56 -6.58
N PRO A 140 -12.78 -4.85 -5.82
CA PRO A 140 -12.94 -4.28 -4.49
C PRO A 140 -11.83 -4.77 -3.55
N GLU A 141 -11.66 -4.09 -2.43
CA GLU A 141 -10.81 -4.56 -1.34
C GLU A 141 -11.31 -5.91 -0.81
N THR A 142 -10.40 -6.87 -0.64
CA THR A 142 -10.71 -8.23 -0.18
C THR A 142 -9.62 -8.73 0.76
N GLU A 143 -9.78 -9.94 1.32
CA GLU A 143 -8.73 -10.59 2.11
C GLU A 143 -7.41 -10.81 1.33
N LEU A 144 -7.47 -10.84 -0.02
CA LEU A 144 -6.31 -11.04 -0.89
C LEU A 144 -5.77 -9.73 -1.45
N PHE A 145 -6.62 -8.73 -1.67
CA PHE A 145 -6.34 -7.57 -2.47
C PHE A 145 -6.56 -6.26 -1.73
N ASP A 146 -5.52 -5.46 -1.67
CA ASP A 146 -5.52 -4.07 -1.20
C ASP A 146 -4.90 -3.21 -2.32
N LYS A 147 -5.75 -2.45 -3.02
CA LYS A 147 -5.31 -1.63 -4.16
C LYS A 147 -4.28 -0.57 -3.78
N GLY A 148 -4.39 -0.01 -2.58
CA GLY A 148 -3.48 1.05 -2.13
C GLY A 148 -2.12 0.55 -1.65
N ARG A 149 -1.93 -0.77 -1.59
CA ARG A 149 -0.67 -1.42 -1.21
C ARG A 149 -0.10 -2.29 -2.33
N SER A 150 -0.79 -2.38 -3.45
CA SER A 150 -0.39 -3.21 -4.58
C SER A 150 0.00 -2.34 -5.77
N LEU A 151 0.91 -2.83 -6.59
CA LEU A 151 1.31 -2.23 -7.86
C LEU A 151 1.08 -3.26 -8.97
N TYR A 152 0.55 -2.81 -10.09
CA TYR A 152 0.49 -3.63 -11.30
C TYR A 152 1.88 -3.96 -11.80
N ASN A 153 2.12 -5.19 -12.21
CA ASN A 153 3.39 -5.71 -12.72
C ASN A 153 4.57 -5.67 -11.71
N HIS A 154 4.28 -5.66 -10.39
CA HIS A 154 5.27 -5.49 -9.34
C HIS A 154 6.43 -6.49 -9.42
N ALA A 155 6.14 -7.81 -9.38
CA ALA A 155 7.18 -8.83 -9.32
C ALA A 155 8.10 -8.84 -10.56
N PRO A 156 7.60 -8.79 -11.81
CA PRO A 156 8.45 -8.67 -12.99
C PRO A 156 9.27 -7.38 -13.03
N ALA A 157 8.69 -6.25 -12.60
CA ALA A 157 9.39 -4.98 -12.57
C ALA A 157 10.52 -4.95 -11.54
N ARG A 158 10.31 -5.52 -10.35
CA ARG A 158 11.36 -5.70 -9.33
C ARG A 158 12.52 -6.54 -9.87
N GLU A 159 12.22 -7.65 -10.55
CA GLU A 159 13.26 -8.49 -11.17
C GLU A 159 14.06 -7.73 -12.24
N ALA A 160 13.39 -6.97 -13.10
CA ALA A 160 14.04 -6.18 -14.15
C ALA A 160 14.88 -5.02 -13.57
N SER A 161 14.37 -4.35 -12.52
CA SER A 161 15.11 -3.31 -11.80
C SER A 161 16.34 -3.86 -11.10
N GLY A 162 16.25 -5.03 -10.48
CA GLY A 162 17.40 -5.74 -9.90
C GLY A 162 18.48 -6.13 -10.94
N LYS A 163 18.12 -6.19 -12.22
CA LYS A 163 19.04 -6.38 -13.36
C LYS A 163 19.56 -5.07 -13.95
N GLY A 164 19.32 -3.93 -13.29
CA GLY A 164 19.85 -2.62 -13.64
C GLY A 164 18.98 -1.77 -14.54
N GLN A 165 17.71 -2.14 -14.79
CA GLN A 165 16.76 -1.26 -15.48
C GLN A 165 16.21 -0.20 -14.50
N SER A 166 16.09 1.05 -14.95
CA SER A 166 15.43 2.12 -14.19
C SER A 166 13.96 1.79 -14.01
N LEU A 167 13.46 1.93 -12.78
CA LEU A 167 12.04 1.71 -12.49
C LEU A 167 11.21 2.87 -13.04
N ILE A 168 10.19 2.54 -13.84
CA ILE A 168 9.24 3.49 -14.41
C ILE A 168 7.89 3.26 -13.73
N VAL A 169 7.29 4.33 -13.25
CA VAL A 169 5.94 4.33 -12.70
C VAL A 169 5.03 5.06 -13.69
N ALA A 170 4.17 4.34 -14.37
CA ALA A 170 3.19 4.87 -15.32
C ALA A 170 1.80 4.97 -14.65
N GLU A 171 0.82 5.60 -15.31
CA GLU A 171 -0.50 5.83 -14.72
C GLU A 171 -1.40 4.60 -14.83
N GLY A 172 -1.28 3.79 -15.90
CA GLY A 172 -2.24 2.73 -16.21
C GLY A 172 -1.66 1.39 -16.65
N TYR A 173 -2.56 0.42 -16.77
CA TYR A 173 -2.24 -0.94 -17.23
C TYR A 173 -1.64 -0.96 -18.64
N MET A 174 -2.25 -0.20 -19.55
CA MET A 174 -1.85 -0.18 -20.95
C MET A 174 -0.45 0.40 -21.12
N ASP A 175 -0.13 1.46 -20.38
CA ASP A 175 1.18 2.10 -20.41
C ASP A 175 2.28 1.14 -19.95
N VAL A 176 2.03 0.41 -18.85
CA VAL A 176 2.97 -0.61 -18.35
C VAL A 176 3.20 -1.71 -19.38
N ILE A 177 2.14 -2.16 -20.06
CA ILE A 177 2.24 -3.21 -21.07
C ILE A 177 3.02 -2.70 -22.28
N ALA A 178 2.71 -1.49 -22.78
CA ALA A 178 3.39 -0.86 -23.90
C ALA A 178 4.89 -0.63 -23.59
N LEU A 179 5.19 -0.13 -22.40
CA LEU A 179 6.58 0.05 -21.94
C LEU A 179 7.33 -1.28 -21.90
N ALA A 180 6.72 -2.34 -21.35
CA ALA A 180 7.35 -3.65 -21.26
C ALA A 180 7.56 -4.30 -22.65
N GLU A 181 6.65 -4.13 -23.59
CA GLU A 181 6.84 -4.57 -24.99
C GLU A 181 7.95 -3.80 -25.69
N ALA A 182 8.13 -2.53 -25.36
CA ALA A 182 9.23 -1.71 -25.86
C ALA A 182 10.59 -2.00 -25.18
N GLY A 183 10.64 -2.97 -24.25
CA GLY A 183 11.87 -3.39 -23.57
C GLY A 183 12.08 -2.75 -22.18
N PHE A 184 11.22 -1.81 -21.75
CA PHE A 184 11.27 -1.19 -20.41
C PHE A 184 10.51 -2.07 -19.42
N ASN A 185 11.11 -3.22 -19.06
CA ASN A 185 10.45 -4.24 -18.26
C ASN A 185 10.27 -3.85 -16.78
N ALA A 186 11.09 -2.92 -16.28
CA ALA A 186 10.96 -2.37 -14.93
C ALA A 186 9.89 -1.26 -14.90
N SER A 187 8.64 -1.61 -15.26
CA SER A 187 7.51 -0.68 -15.31
C SER A 187 6.39 -1.16 -14.41
N VAL A 188 5.82 -0.26 -13.60
CA VAL A 188 4.69 -0.52 -12.69
C VAL A 188 3.63 0.56 -12.84
N ALA A 189 2.40 0.27 -12.39
CA ALA A 189 1.36 1.28 -12.24
C ALA A 189 0.67 1.15 -10.88
N PRO A 190 0.23 2.25 -10.26
CA PRO A 190 -0.68 2.22 -9.13
C PRO A 190 -2.04 1.65 -9.56
N LEU A 191 -2.81 1.14 -8.60
CA LEU A 191 -4.12 0.51 -8.86
C LEU A 191 -5.29 1.44 -8.54
N GLY A 192 -5.06 2.73 -8.57
CA GLY A 192 -6.04 3.79 -8.35
C GLY A 192 -5.67 5.05 -9.12
N THR A 193 -6.38 6.13 -8.89
CA THR A 193 -6.15 7.41 -9.58
C THR A 193 -4.92 8.16 -9.06
N ALA A 194 -4.43 7.85 -7.86
CA ALA A 194 -3.27 8.50 -7.26
C ALA A 194 -2.37 7.49 -6.53
N ILE A 195 -1.06 7.76 -6.52
CA ILE A 195 -0.09 6.99 -5.75
C ILE A 195 -0.33 7.23 -4.26
N THR A 196 -0.48 6.15 -3.48
CA THR A 196 -0.57 6.21 -2.03
C THR A 196 0.81 6.28 -1.38
N GLN A 197 0.86 6.66 -0.10
CA GLN A 197 2.10 6.65 0.67
C GLN A 197 2.73 5.25 0.70
N THR A 198 1.92 4.22 0.90
CA THR A 198 2.36 2.83 0.92
C THR A 198 2.93 2.38 -0.42
N GLN A 199 2.25 2.73 -1.52
CA GLN A 199 2.77 2.44 -2.86
C GLN A 199 4.07 3.20 -3.16
N LEU A 200 4.20 4.45 -2.73
CA LEU A 200 5.44 5.22 -2.89
C LEU A 200 6.61 4.57 -2.15
N GLN A 201 6.38 4.11 -0.93
CA GLN A 201 7.39 3.41 -0.17
C GLN A 201 7.72 2.03 -0.77
N LEU A 202 6.73 1.32 -1.33
CA LEU A 202 6.95 0.08 -2.07
C LEU A 202 7.79 0.32 -3.34
N ILE A 203 7.55 1.42 -4.05
CA ILE A 203 8.35 1.86 -5.20
C ILE A 203 9.80 2.10 -4.78
N TRP A 204 10.03 2.78 -3.66
CA TRP A 204 11.37 3.05 -3.13
C TRP A 204 12.09 1.81 -2.58
N ARG A 205 11.39 0.72 -2.28
CA ARG A 205 12.04 -0.58 -1.99
C ARG A 205 12.57 -1.27 -3.25
N ILE A 206 12.02 -0.94 -4.41
CA ILE A 206 12.47 -1.49 -5.70
C ILE A 206 13.63 -0.66 -6.25
N CYS A 207 13.52 0.67 -6.20
CA CYS A 207 14.48 1.61 -6.78
C CYS A 207 14.50 2.91 -5.98
N ASP A 208 15.70 3.37 -5.62
CA ASP A 208 15.89 4.58 -4.81
C ASP A 208 15.51 5.87 -5.57
N GLU A 209 15.66 5.90 -6.88
CA GLU A 209 15.31 7.04 -7.73
C GLU A 209 14.45 6.60 -8.93
N PRO A 210 13.18 6.23 -8.71
CA PRO A 210 12.26 5.84 -9.78
C PRO A 210 11.86 7.05 -10.65
N ILE A 211 11.47 6.76 -11.89
CA ILE A 211 10.97 7.76 -12.84
C ILE A 211 9.46 7.68 -12.88
N ILE A 212 8.78 8.75 -12.50
CA ILE A 212 7.33 8.90 -12.62
C ILE A 212 7.04 9.40 -14.03
N ALA A 213 6.47 8.55 -14.87
CA ALA A 213 6.05 8.88 -16.23
C ALA A 213 4.59 9.34 -16.20
N LEU A 214 4.36 10.57 -16.59
CA LEU A 214 3.09 11.28 -16.48
C LEU A 214 2.54 11.59 -17.85
N ASP A 215 1.23 11.52 -17.98
CA ASP A 215 0.54 11.94 -19.20
C ASP A 215 0.78 13.43 -19.48
N GLY A 216 0.82 13.79 -20.76
CA GLY A 216 1.08 15.15 -21.22
C GLY A 216 -0.17 16.05 -21.15
N ASP A 217 -0.96 15.94 -20.09
CA ASP A 217 -2.17 16.71 -19.90
C ASP A 217 -2.23 17.39 -18.53
N THR A 218 -3.30 18.17 -18.30
CA THR A 218 -3.47 18.86 -17.02
C THR A 218 -3.73 17.91 -15.84
N ALA A 219 -4.21 16.69 -16.09
CA ALA A 219 -4.43 15.68 -15.05
C ALA A 219 -3.10 15.05 -14.62
N GLY A 220 -2.21 14.72 -15.58
CA GLY A 220 -0.85 14.24 -15.30
C GLY A 220 -0.02 15.27 -14.51
N ILE A 221 -0.10 16.57 -14.87
CA ILE A 221 0.57 17.63 -14.08
C ILE A 221 0.04 17.69 -12.64
N ARG A 222 -1.28 17.56 -12.43
CA ARG A 222 -1.88 17.50 -11.09
C ARG A 222 -1.48 16.24 -10.34
N ALA A 223 -1.36 15.10 -11.04
CA ALA A 223 -0.85 13.86 -10.46
C ALA A 223 0.60 14.03 -9.99
N ALA A 224 1.48 14.65 -10.80
CA ALA A 224 2.84 14.98 -10.39
C ALA A 224 2.88 15.80 -9.09
N GLN A 225 2.05 16.84 -9.01
CA GLN A 225 1.99 17.73 -7.84
C GLN A 225 1.55 16.97 -6.58
N ARG A 226 0.57 16.07 -6.70
CA ARG A 226 0.12 15.23 -5.58
C ARG A 226 1.21 14.27 -5.12
N VAL A 227 1.89 13.58 -6.06
CA VAL A 227 3.00 12.68 -5.74
C VAL A 227 4.15 13.44 -5.08
N MET A 228 4.46 14.64 -5.55
CA MET A 228 5.47 15.53 -4.97
C MET A 228 5.13 15.91 -3.53
N ASP A 229 3.88 16.35 -3.28
CA ASP A 229 3.43 16.74 -1.93
C ASP A 229 3.41 15.53 -0.97
N LEU A 230 3.11 14.34 -1.48
CA LEU A 230 3.18 13.09 -0.74
C LEU A 230 4.63 12.70 -0.43
N ALA A 231 5.56 12.89 -1.37
CA ALA A 231 6.95 12.47 -1.24
C ALA A 231 7.76 13.37 -0.30
N LEU A 232 7.50 14.69 -0.30
CA LEU A 232 8.29 15.67 0.47
C LEU A 232 8.50 15.29 1.95
N PRO A 233 7.46 14.89 2.72
CA PRO A 233 7.65 14.52 4.13
C PRO A 233 8.33 13.16 4.31
N LEU A 234 8.40 12.35 3.26
CA LEU A 234 8.90 10.97 3.29
C LEU A 234 10.31 10.82 2.71
N LEU A 235 10.92 11.93 2.25
CA LEU A 235 12.26 11.90 1.68
C LEU A 235 13.29 11.45 2.72
N GLU A 236 14.10 10.49 2.33
CA GLU A 236 15.25 9.98 3.07
C GLU A 236 16.52 10.12 2.24
N ALA A 237 17.69 10.14 2.88
CA ALA A 237 18.96 10.23 2.17
C ALA A 237 19.12 9.07 1.18
N GLY A 238 19.41 9.40 -0.07
CA GLY A 238 19.49 8.44 -1.17
C GLY A 238 18.19 8.23 -1.93
N LYS A 239 17.01 8.48 -1.34
CA LYS A 239 15.71 8.30 -2.01
C LYS A 239 15.22 9.60 -2.63
N SER A 240 14.80 9.53 -3.89
CA SER A 240 14.30 10.66 -4.66
C SER A 240 13.22 10.22 -5.66
N LEU A 241 12.72 11.16 -6.45
CA LEU A 241 11.85 10.91 -7.60
C LEU A 241 12.36 11.75 -8.78
N ARG A 242 12.29 11.16 -9.97
CA ARG A 242 12.42 11.89 -11.23
C ARG A 242 11.08 11.88 -11.96
N PHE A 243 10.84 12.89 -12.77
CA PHE A 243 9.58 13.05 -13.49
C PHE A 243 9.84 13.18 -14.99
N ALA A 244 9.21 12.32 -15.76
CA ALA A 244 9.16 12.39 -17.22
C ALA A 244 7.74 12.74 -17.64
N VAL A 245 7.54 13.95 -18.16
CA VAL A 245 6.24 14.41 -18.64
C VAL A 245 6.16 14.13 -20.14
N MET A 246 5.13 13.40 -20.56
CA MET A 246 4.89 13.12 -21.99
C MET A 246 4.62 14.41 -22.77
N PRO A 247 4.81 14.43 -24.08
CA PRO A 247 4.37 15.52 -24.95
C PRO A 247 2.87 15.80 -24.81
N ASP A 248 2.46 17.05 -25.07
CA ASP A 248 1.07 17.49 -24.91
C ASP A 248 0.06 16.52 -25.55
N GLY A 249 -0.87 16.04 -24.71
CA GLY A 249 -1.97 15.16 -25.11
C GLY A 249 -1.58 13.70 -25.41
N GLN A 250 -0.36 13.28 -25.10
CA GLN A 250 0.11 11.90 -25.27
C GLN A 250 0.25 11.20 -23.93
N ASP A 251 -0.01 9.90 -23.94
CA ASP A 251 0.37 8.95 -22.89
C ASP A 251 1.63 8.15 -23.31
N PRO A 252 2.22 7.32 -22.42
CA PRO A 252 3.37 6.49 -22.77
C PRO A 252 3.13 5.55 -23.95
N ASP A 253 1.93 4.96 -24.10
CA ASP A 253 1.53 4.11 -25.20
C ASP A 253 1.52 4.92 -26.53
N ASP A 254 0.96 6.14 -26.51
CA ASP A 254 0.92 7.03 -27.67
C ASP A 254 2.33 7.44 -28.12
N LEU A 255 3.21 7.83 -27.19
CA LEU A 255 4.60 8.19 -27.50
C LEU A 255 5.37 7.00 -28.11
N LEU A 256 5.20 5.80 -27.55
CA LEU A 256 5.84 4.59 -28.07
C LEU A 256 5.35 4.25 -29.50
N ARG A 257 4.06 4.42 -29.78
CA ARG A 257 3.51 4.19 -31.14
C ARG A 257 3.98 5.22 -32.16
N ALA A 258 4.13 6.47 -31.73
CA ALA A 258 4.55 7.54 -32.62
C ALA A 258 6.07 7.59 -32.87
N GLY A 259 6.86 7.43 -31.79
CA GLY A 259 8.31 7.65 -31.81
C GLY A 259 9.17 6.43 -31.48
N GLY A 260 8.53 5.32 -31.10
CA GLY A 260 9.21 4.08 -30.76
C GLY A 260 10.02 4.12 -29.45
N PRO A 261 10.76 3.04 -29.14
CA PRO A 261 11.54 2.92 -27.91
C PRO A 261 12.61 4.01 -27.74
N SER A 262 13.17 4.51 -28.85
CA SER A 262 14.23 5.54 -28.82
C SER A 262 13.70 6.89 -28.29
N ALA A 263 12.50 7.30 -28.72
CA ALA A 263 11.86 8.53 -28.23
C ALA A 263 11.53 8.42 -26.73
N MET A 264 10.98 7.28 -26.30
CA MET A 264 10.70 7.01 -24.89
C MET A 264 11.99 7.04 -24.06
N LYS A 265 13.06 6.37 -24.53
CA LYS A 265 14.34 6.39 -23.84
C LYS A 265 14.89 7.81 -23.69
N ALA A 266 14.88 8.61 -24.75
CA ALA A 266 15.34 10.00 -24.69
C ALA A 266 14.55 10.83 -23.65
N LEU A 267 13.23 10.61 -23.56
CA LEU A 267 12.39 11.28 -22.57
C LEU A 267 12.71 10.84 -21.15
N LEU A 268 12.91 9.53 -20.92
CA LEU A 268 13.27 8.98 -19.61
C LEU A 268 14.67 9.45 -19.17
N ASP A 269 15.63 9.50 -20.09
CA ASP A 269 16.98 10.02 -19.82
C ASP A 269 16.97 11.53 -19.48
N ALA A 270 15.98 12.27 -20.01
CA ALA A 270 15.76 13.69 -19.71
C ALA A 270 14.84 13.92 -18.49
N ALA A 271 14.47 12.87 -17.74
CA ALA A 271 13.58 12.99 -16.58
C ALA A 271 14.14 13.98 -15.55
N ARG A 272 13.28 14.84 -15.04
CA ARG A 272 13.63 16.00 -14.22
C ARG A 272 13.57 15.66 -12.73
N PRO A 273 14.51 16.16 -11.91
CA PRO A 273 14.45 16.01 -10.46
C PRO A 273 13.21 16.70 -9.86
N MET A 274 12.75 16.18 -8.73
CA MET A 274 11.56 16.70 -8.04
C MET A 274 11.67 18.19 -7.66
N VAL A 275 12.87 18.68 -7.30
CA VAL A 275 13.09 20.09 -6.98
C VAL A 275 12.81 21.02 -8.16
N ASP A 276 13.00 20.54 -9.40
CA ASP A 276 12.74 21.34 -10.61
C ASP A 276 11.23 21.52 -10.83
N LEU A 277 10.45 20.45 -10.62
CA LEU A 277 8.99 20.53 -10.72
C LEU A 277 8.40 21.36 -9.58
N LEU A 278 8.97 21.25 -8.38
CA LEU A 278 8.55 22.08 -7.25
C LEU A 278 8.76 23.57 -7.55
N TRP A 279 9.91 23.92 -8.13
CA TRP A 279 10.20 25.27 -8.56
C TRP A 279 9.24 25.73 -9.67
N GLU A 280 9.03 24.91 -10.69
CA GLU A 280 8.14 25.25 -11.81
C GLU A 280 6.70 25.47 -11.35
N ARG A 281 6.17 24.61 -10.49
CA ARG A 281 4.82 24.78 -9.90
C ARG A 281 4.64 26.13 -9.24
N GLU A 282 5.66 26.62 -8.53
CA GLU A 282 5.57 27.89 -7.82
C GLU A 282 5.88 29.10 -8.69
N THR A 283 6.46 28.92 -9.88
CA THR A 283 6.90 30.02 -10.75
C THR A 283 6.19 30.11 -12.10
N TYR A 284 5.71 28.98 -12.64
CA TYR A 284 5.11 28.95 -13.97
C TYR A 284 3.89 29.86 -14.09
N GLY A 285 3.86 30.72 -15.11
CA GLY A 285 2.76 31.63 -15.37
C GLY A 285 2.57 32.76 -14.36
N LYS A 286 3.46 32.88 -13.35
CA LYS A 286 3.39 33.95 -12.33
C LYS A 286 4.32 35.11 -12.66
N ASN A 287 3.88 36.32 -12.34
CA ASN A 287 4.69 37.55 -12.48
C ASN A 287 5.31 37.95 -11.12
N PHE A 288 6.58 38.31 -11.12
CA PHE A 288 7.37 38.67 -9.94
C PHE A 288 7.96 40.09 -10.04
N ASP A 289 7.17 41.03 -10.53
CA ASP A 289 7.58 42.43 -10.77
C ASP A 289 7.60 43.29 -9.51
N SER A 290 6.94 42.85 -8.40
CA SER A 290 6.94 43.59 -7.14
C SER A 290 7.65 42.82 -6.00
N PRO A 291 8.17 43.55 -4.98
CA PRO A 291 8.75 42.93 -3.80
C PRO A 291 7.79 41.99 -3.06
N GLU A 292 6.51 42.34 -3.00
CA GLU A 292 5.47 41.57 -2.33
C GLU A 292 5.24 40.20 -3.04
N ARG A 293 5.21 40.20 -4.37
CA ARG A 293 5.09 38.95 -5.17
C ARG A 293 6.33 38.07 -5.01
N LYS A 294 7.52 38.64 -4.92
CA LYS A 294 8.75 37.89 -4.61
C LYS A 294 8.70 37.31 -3.20
N ALA A 295 8.22 38.09 -2.22
CA ALA A 295 8.05 37.62 -0.85
C ALA A 295 6.99 36.52 -0.74
N ALA A 296 5.91 36.57 -1.52
CA ALA A 296 4.91 35.52 -1.61
C ALA A 296 5.50 34.20 -2.14
N LEU A 297 6.33 34.24 -3.20
CA LEU A 297 7.07 33.09 -3.70
C LEU A 297 7.97 32.50 -2.61
N ASP A 298 8.74 33.35 -1.91
CA ASP A 298 9.62 32.92 -0.83
C ASP A 298 8.88 32.24 0.32
N LYS A 299 7.66 32.72 0.63
CA LYS A 299 6.80 32.12 1.64
C LYS A 299 6.32 30.74 1.19
N ALA A 300 5.77 30.64 -0.02
CA ALA A 300 5.26 29.38 -0.57
C ALA A 300 6.34 28.28 -0.62
N LEU A 301 7.54 28.62 -1.12
CA LEU A 301 8.67 27.69 -1.18
C LEU A 301 9.14 27.25 0.23
N ARG A 302 9.20 28.19 1.18
CA ARG A 302 9.57 27.86 2.58
C ARG A 302 8.55 26.93 3.22
N GLU A 303 7.26 27.10 2.97
CA GLU A 303 6.22 26.21 3.49
C GLU A 303 6.39 24.78 2.96
N LYS A 304 6.72 24.61 1.67
CA LYS A 304 7.00 23.29 1.10
C LYS A 304 8.29 22.68 1.64
N LEU A 305 9.36 23.45 1.81
CA LEU A 305 10.61 22.97 2.40
C LEU A 305 10.44 22.48 3.85
N LYS A 306 9.53 23.07 4.62
CA LYS A 306 9.25 22.63 6.00
C LYS A 306 8.66 21.22 6.06
N LEU A 307 8.03 20.72 4.99
CA LEU A 307 7.50 19.37 4.95
C LEU A 307 8.61 18.31 4.94
N ILE A 308 9.81 18.64 4.44
CA ILE A 308 10.95 17.74 4.41
C ILE A 308 11.45 17.53 5.84
N GLN A 309 11.34 16.29 6.34
CA GLN A 309 11.70 15.97 7.73
C GLN A 309 13.22 15.95 7.94
N ASP A 310 13.96 15.37 6.98
CA ASP A 310 15.42 15.28 7.06
C ASP A 310 16.08 16.67 6.91
N PRO A 311 16.88 17.12 7.92
CA PRO A 311 17.50 18.43 7.89
C PRO A 311 18.53 18.59 6.77
N SER A 312 19.25 17.53 6.39
CA SER A 312 20.28 17.55 5.34
C SER A 312 19.62 17.72 3.98
N ILE A 313 18.60 16.90 3.68
CA ILE A 313 17.84 17.01 2.43
C ILE A 313 17.16 18.37 2.34
N ARG A 314 16.52 18.84 3.41
CA ARG A 314 15.93 20.18 3.46
C ARG A 314 16.95 21.28 3.19
N GLY A 315 18.17 21.14 3.70
CA GLY A 315 19.29 22.06 3.44
C GLY A 315 19.66 22.11 1.96
N HIS A 316 19.82 20.95 1.32
CA HIS A 316 20.16 20.83 -0.11
C HIS A 316 19.04 21.36 -1.02
N TYR A 317 17.78 21.04 -0.71
CA TYR A 317 16.62 21.63 -1.41
C TYR A 317 16.57 23.14 -1.26
N GLY A 318 16.84 23.66 -0.05
CA GLY A 318 16.93 25.10 0.21
C GLY A 318 18.02 25.78 -0.61
N GLN A 319 19.18 25.14 -0.77
CA GLN A 319 20.27 25.66 -1.60
C GLN A 319 19.89 25.63 -3.09
N ALA A 320 19.36 24.51 -3.61
CA ALA A 320 18.92 24.41 -5.00
C ALA A 320 17.85 25.47 -5.36
N ILE A 321 16.90 25.72 -4.45
CA ILE A 321 15.88 26.76 -4.61
C ILE A 321 16.49 28.18 -4.59
N LYS A 322 17.48 28.42 -3.71
CA LYS A 322 18.20 29.71 -3.70
C LYS A 322 18.91 29.97 -5.03
N ASP A 323 19.55 28.96 -5.60
CA ASP A 323 20.27 29.08 -6.87
C ASP A 323 19.31 29.37 -8.02
N LYS A 324 18.15 28.65 -8.09
CA LYS A 324 17.09 28.92 -9.08
C LYS A 324 16.48 30.30 -8.92
N ARG A 325 16.23 30.73 -7.69
CA ARG A 325 15.74 32.09 -7.38
C ARG A 325 16.74 33.14 -7.82
N TRP A 326 18.04 32.94 -7.55
CA TRP A 326 19.09 33.86 -7.98
C TRP A 326 19.14 33.97 -9.51
N GLN A 327 18.99 32.84 -10.23
CA GLN A 327 18.91 32.83 -11.70
C GLN A 327 17.67 33.59 -12.21
N LEU A 328 16.51 33.43 -11.58
CA LEU A 328 15.26 34.12 -11.97
C LEU A 328 15.33 35.62 -11.76
N PHE A 329 15.91 36.08 -10.65
CA PHE A 329 15.95 37.51 -10.27
C PHE A 329 17.27 38.21 -10.57
N ARG A 330 18.23 37.47 -11.17
CA ARG A 330 19.49 38.10 -11.58
C ARG A 330 19.21 39.18 -12.63
N PRO A 331 19.66 40.45 -12.41
CA PRO A 331 19.62 41.46 -13.46
C PRO A 331 20.37 40.91 -14.68
N LYS A 332 19.78 40.98 -15.87
CA LYS A 332 20.52 40.70 -17.11
C LYS A 332 21.72 41.65 -17.14
N ALA A 333 22.88 41.13 -16.78
CA ALA A 333 24.08 41.93 -16.66
C ALA A 333 24.54 42.41 -18.04
N ALA A 334 24.62 43.70 -18.21
CA ALA A 334 25.54 44.30 -19.18
C ALA A 334 26.99 43.83 -18.84
N PRO A 335 27.87 43.62 -19.82
CA PRO A 335 29.19 43.07 -19.57
C PRO A 335 29.98 43.95 -18.60
N LYS A 336 30.35 43.41 -17.45
CA LYS A 336 31.16 44.10 -16.45
C LYS A 336 32.60 43.64 -16.47
N SER A 337 33.47 44.63 -16.64
CA SER A 337 34.88 44.58 -16.32
C SER A 337 35.15 44.11 -14.89
N ALA A 338 36.19 43.31 -14.74
CA ALA A 338 36.68 42.80 -13.47
C ALA A 338 37.08 43.95 -12.49
N ARG A 339 36.56 43.92 -11.28
CA ARG A 339 37.22 44.52 -10.09
C ARG A 339 36.88 43.62 -8.89
N GLY A 340 37.94 43.10 -8.26
CA GLY A 340 37.89 42.32 -7.05
C GLY A 340 37.50 43.16 -5.83
N PHE A 341 36.87 42.51 -4.86
CA PHE A 341 36.85 42.98 -3.47
C PHE A 341 36.99 41.79 -2.51
N ALA A 342 37.84 42.05 -1.51
CA ALA A 342 38.35 41.12 -0.53
C ALA A 342 37.30 40.70 0.53
N ALA A 343 37.59 39.57 1.10
CA ALA A 343 36.91 38.97 2.25
C ALA A 343 36.96 39.85 3.52
N LYS A 344 35.88 39.85 4.30
CA LYS A 344 35.96 40.09 5.76
C LYS A 344 34.85 39.34 6.53
N THR A 345 35.33 38.49 7.41
CA THR A 345 34.93 38.17 8.80
C THR A 345 33.57 37.55 9.08
N GLY A 346 33.55 36.29 9.39
CA GLY A 346 33.46 35.73 10.73
C GLY A 346 32.09 35.88 11.43
N TYR A 347 31.18 34.92 11.27
CA TYR A 347 30.09 34.71 12.23
C TYR A 347 30.13 33.25 12.69
N GLN A 348 30.43 33.02 13.98
CA GLN A 348 30.31 31.71 14.63
C GLN A 348 28.86 31.55 15.12
N PRO A 349 28.20 30.41 14.84
CA PRO A 349 26.89 30.18 15.40
C PRO A 349 26.99 29.70 16.85
N VAL A 350 26.23 30.37 17.70
CA VAL A 350 26.02 29.99 19.12
C VAL A 350 25.21 28.70 19.19
N THR A 351 25.76 27.68 19.84
CA THR A 351 25.09 26.44 20.12
C THR A 351 23.93 26.63 21.12
N PRO A 352 22.72 26.11 20.86
CA PRO A 352 21.63 26.13 21.84
C PRO A 352 21.84 25.11 22.96
N GLN A 353 21.61 25.55 24.19
CA GLN A 353 21.72 24.76 25.41
C GLN A 353 20.71 23.61 25.51
N ALA A 354 21.14 22.50 26.14
CA ALA A 354 20.48 21.20 26.23
C ALA A 354 19.31 21.11 27.22
N SER A 355 18.59 22.18 27.54
CA SER A 355 17.58 22.18 28.62
C SER A 355 16.12 22.26 28.21
N THR A 356 15.79 22.12 26.90
CA THR A 356 14.38 22.15 26.45
C THR A 356 13.88 20.83 25.88
N ARG A 357 14.54 19.72 26.21
CA ARG A 357 14.19 18.37 25.70
C ARG A 357 13.53 17.44 26.72
N VAL A 358 13.04 17.92 27.84
CA VAL A 358 12.31 17.10 28.81
C VAL A 358 10.99 17.78 29.14
N SER A 359 10.05 17.71 28.21
CA SER A 359 8.63 17.78 28.54
C SER A 359 7.98 16.49 28.10
N ALA A 360 8.16 15.47 28.92
CA ALA A 360 7.37 14.24 28.89
C ALA A 360 5.99 14.52 29.49
N LEU A 361 5.22 15.43 28.89
CA LEU A 361 3.85 15.76 29.28
C LEU A 361 3.02 16.08 28.04
N ALA A 362 3.00 15.14 27.11
CA ALA A 362 1.89 14.93 26.21
C ALA A 362 1.59 13.43 26.28
N ASN A 363 0.89 13.02 27.31
CA ASN A 363 0.24 11.72 27.40
C ASN A 363 -0.90 11.66 26.36
N GLY A 364 -0.53 11.53 25.07
CA GLY A 364 -1.36 10.92 24.07
C GLY A 364 -0.90 9.48 23.96
N SER A 365 -1.74 8.52 24.28
CA SER A 365 -1.49 7.10 24.02
C SER A 365 -0.98 6.95 22.59
N GLU A 366 0.16 6.27 22.43
CA GLU A 366 0.68 5.96 21.09
C GLU A 366 -0.44 5.33 20.24
N PRO A 367 -0.56 5.68 18.96
CA PRO A 367 -1.57 5.11 18.08
C PRO A 367 -1.55 3.58 18.12
N SER A 368 -2.72 2.94 18.08
CA SER A 368 -2.85 1.49 18.26
C SER A 368 -2.03 0.67 17.25
N HIS A 369 -1.84 1.18 16.03
CA HIS A 369 -1.02 0.53 15.01
C HIS A 369 0.47 0.48 15.39
N ILE A 370 1.02 1.52 16.04
CA ILE A 370 2.42 1.54 16.52
C ILE A 370 2.62 0.49 17.63
N LEU A 371 1.64 0.35 18.52
CA LEU A 371 1.69 -0.67 19.57
C LEU A 371 1.71 -2.09 18.97
N ARG A 372 0.88 -2.34 17.94
CA ARG A 372 0.86 -3.61 17.20
C ARG A 372 2.17 -3.88 16.46
N GLN A 373 2.77 -2.86 15.85
CA GLN A 373 4.08 -2.95 15.22
C GLN A 373 5.16 -3.44 16.20
N SER A 374 5.17 -2.92 17.41
CA SER A 374 6.09 -3.37 18.47
C SER A 374 5.90 -4.85 18.83
N VAL A 375 4.63 -5.30 18.90
CA VAL A 375 4.31 -6.71 19.18
C VAL A 375 4.77 -7.62 18.03
N ILE A 376 4.57 -7.23 16.79
CA ILE A 376 5.01 -8.00 15.61
C ILE A 376 6.53 -8.20 15.64
N LEU A 377 7.30 -7.13 15.80
CA LEU A 377 8.76 -7.19 15.82
C LEU A 377 9.28 -8.03 17.00
N ALA A 378 8.75 -7.80 18.21
CA ALA A 378 9.12 -8.57 19.40
C ALA A 378 8.79 -10.06 19.26
N SER A 379 7.66 -10.40 18.62
CA SER A 379 7.28 -11.79 18.38
C SER A 379 8.21 -12.48 17.40
N LEU A 380 8.64 -11.79 16.34
CA LEU A 380 9.60 -12.32 15.35
C LEU A 380 11.00 -12.47 15.92
N LEU A 381 11.44 -11.54 16.77
CA LEU A 381 12.72 -11.68 17.50
C LEU A 381 12.69 -12.85 18.47
N ASN A 382 11.55 -13.11 19.12
CA ASN A 382 11.38 -14.20 20.09
C ASN A 382 11.11 -15.57 19.42
N CYS A 383 10.56 -15.58 18.22
CA CYS A 383 10.26 -16.79 17.45
C CYS A 383 10.67 -16.62 15.98
N PRO A 384 11.99 -16.69 15.67
CA PRO A 384 12.51 -16.50 14.31
C PRO A 384 11.95 -17.49 13.29
N GLN A 385 11.55 -18.68 13.72
CA GLN A 385 10.97 -19.71 12.86
C GLN A 385 9.65 -19.30 12.21
N ALA A 386 8.98 -18.29 12.77
CA ALA A 386 7.75 -17.75 12.20
C ALA A 386 8.00 -16.82 11.00
N LEU A 387 9.23 -16.29 10.85
CA LEU A 387 9.57 -15.28 9.84
C LEU A 387 9.24 -15.71 8.40
N PRO A 388 9.60 -16.92 7.90
CA PRO A 388 9.30 -17.30 6.52
C PRO A 388 7.80 -17.31 6.18
N SER A 389 6.95 -17.56 7.18
CA SER A 389 5.49 -17.63 7.00
C SER A 389 4.83 -16.25 6.90
N VAL A 390 5.50 -15.19 7.37
CA VAL A 390 4.97 -13.83 7.42
C VAL A 390 5.86 -12.80 6.71
N GLU A 391 6.92 -13.24 6.04
CA GLU A 391 7.91 -12.39 5.37
C GLU A 391 7.26 -11.40 4.39
N ALA A 392 6.35 -11.86 3.54
CA ALA A 392 5.64 -11.00 2.61
C ALA A 392 4.79 -9.93 3.31
N ALA A 393 4.11 -10.29 4.41
CA ALA A 393 3.33 -9.35 5.20
C ALA A 393 4.23 -8.35 5.96
N LEU A 394 5.40 -8.81 6.40
CA LEU A 394 6.40 -7.95 7.04
C LEU A 394 7.02 -6.98 6.02
N GLU A 395 7.30 -7.41 4.81
CA GLU A 395 7.79 -6.56 3.71
C GLU A 395 6.77 -5.46 3.37
N ASP A 396 5.49 -5.79 3.36
CA ASP A 396 4.40 -4.87 3.05
C ASP A 396 4.06 -3.90 4.19
N LEU A 397 4.44 -4.18 5.43
CA LEU A 397 4.11 -3.35 6.58
C LEU A 397 5.00 -2.10 6.65
N GLN A 398 4.37 -0.95 6.91
CA GLN A 398 5.05 0.33 7.10
C GLN A 398 5.29 0.59 8.57
N PHE A 399 6.55 0.79 8.94
CA PHE A 399 6.92 1.13 10.31
C PHE A 399 7.23 2.63 10.44
N GLU A 400 6.61 3.28 11.41
CA GLU A 400 6.77 4.72 11.62
C GLU A 400 8.04 5.05 12.42
N LYS A 401 8.37 4.24 13.44
CA LYS A 401 9.55 4.46 14.27
C LYS A 401 10.83 4.05 13.54
N PRO A 402 11.92 4.83 13.63
CA PRO A 402 13.19 4.48 13.01
C PRO A 402 13.68 3.08 13.42
N LEU A 403 13.74 2.80 14.71
CA LEU A 403 14.16 1.48 15.22
C LEU A 403 13.32 0.33 14.64
N HIS A 404 12.01 0.53 14.49
CA HIS A 404 11.13 -0.50 13.92
C HIS A 404 11.42 -0.75 12.44
N ARG A 405 11.76 0.28 11.66
CA ARG A 405 12.16 0.15 10.25
C ARG A 405 13.49 -0.57 10.11
N ASP A 406 14.44 -0.22 10.95
CA ASP A 406 15.77 -0.83 10.93
C ASP A 406 15.68 -2.32 11.33
N LEU A 407 14.86 -2.66 12.33
CA LEU A 407 14.55 -4.03 12.71
C LEU A 407 13.82 -4.79 11.59
N GLN A 408 12.86 -4.17 10.91
CA GLN A 408 12.20 -4.77 9.73
C GLN A 408 13.22 -5.11 8.66
N GLN A 409 14.10 -4.16 8.32
CA GLN A 409 15.13 -4.36 7.30
C GLN A 409 16.11 -5.48 7.69
N PHE A 410 16.52 -5.49 8.95
CA PHE A 410 17.38 -6.54 9.50
C PHE A 410 16.72 -7.92 9.38
N LEU A 411 15.47 -8.07 9.83
CA LEU A 411 14.72 -9.32 9.77
C LEU A 411 14.54 -9.82 8.31
N LEU A 412 14.27 -8.93 7.37
CA LEU A 412 14.09 -9.28 5.95
C LEU A 412 15.41 -9.63 5.24
N GLN A 413 16.54 -9.16 5.73
CA GLN A 413 17.88 -9.46 5.18
C GLN A 413 18.53 -10.65 5.88
N PHE A 414 18.00 -11.07 7.02
CA PHE A 414 18.58 -12.15 7.80
C PHE A 414 18.53 -13.48 7.05
N SER A 415 19.70 -14.07 6.81
CA SER A 415 19.88 -15.35 6.13
C SER A 415 20.55 -16.42 7.01
N GLY A 416 20.80 -16.11 8.28
CA GLY A 416 21.41 -16.99 9.27
C GLY A 416 20.45 -18.05 9.81
N SER A 417 20.97 -18.91 10.71
CA SER A 417 20.09 -19.86 11.40
C SER A 417 19.21 -19.12 12.43
N PRO A 418 17.95 -19.53 12.62
CA PRO A 418 17.03 -18.88 13.56
C PRO A 418 17.56 -18.69 14.97
N GLU A 419 18.44 -19.58 15.42
CA GLU A 419 19.05 -19.58 16.75
C GLU A 419 20.03 -18.41 16.96
N LEU A 420 20.60 -17.87 15.88
CA LEU A 420 21.57 -16.77 15.91
C LEU A 420 20.93 -15.40 15.77
N LEU A 421 19.67 -15.32 15.36
CA LEU A 421 19.00 -14.06 15.03
C LEU A 421 19.04 -13.06 16.19
N TRP A 422 18.75 -13.50 17.41
CA TRP A 422 18.79 -12.62 18.58
C TRP A 422 20.21 -12.09 18.83
N LEU A 423 21.22 -12.95 18.76
CA LEU A 423 22.63 -12.58 19.00
C LEU A 423 23.13 -11.58 17.95
N GLU A 424 22.76 -11.78 16.69
CA GLU A 424 23.13 -10.85 15.61
C GLU A 424 22.35 -9.53 15.73
N ALA A 425 21.09 -9.56 16.12
CA ALA A 425 20.32 -8.35 16.42
C ALA A 425 20.94 -7.54 17.57
N GLU A 426 21.41 -8.19 18.63
CA GLU A 426 22.12 -7.52 19.74
C GLU A 426 23.43 -6.85 19.29
N GLN A 427 24.14 -7.45 18.34
CA GLN A 427 25.36 -6.85 17.79
C GLN A 427 25.07 -5.61 16.95
N VAL A 428 23.94 -5.59 16.23
CA VAL A 428 23.59 -4.48 15.33
C VAL A 428 22.91 -3.32 16.09
N PHE A 429 21.96 -3.62 16.98
CA PHE A 429 21.12 -2.60 17.63
C PHE A 429 21.55 -2.30 19.06
N GLY A 430 22.33 -3.19 19.67
CA GLY A 430 22.72 -3.12 21.08
C GLY A 430 21.67 -3.70 22.03
N PRO A 431 22.12 -4.31 23.15
CA PRO A 431 21.23 -4.92 24.13
C PRO A 431 20.16 -3.98 24.70
N PRO A 432 20.47 -2.70 25.04
CA PRO A 432 19.47 -1.80 25.64
C PRO A 432 18.25 -1.51 24.76
N GLU A 433 18.45 -1.43 23.44
CA GLU A 433 17.37 -1.11 22.50
C GLU A 433 16.39 -2.28 22.35
N LEU A 434 16.90 -3.50 22.26
CA LEU A 434 16.10 -4.72 22.17
C LEU A 434 15.40 -5.01 23.51
N GLU A 435 16.09 -4.85 24.64
CA GLU A 435 15.49 -4.99 25.96
C GLU A 435 14.35 -3.99 26.18
N ASN A 436 14.54 -2.72 25.78
CA ASN A 436 13.50 -1.71 25.87
C ASN A 436 12.25 -2.11 25.05
N LEU A 437 12.41 -2.64 23.84
CA LEU A 437 11.31 -3.14 23.03
C LEU A 437 10.56 -4.27 23.77
N MET A 438 11.28 -5.24 24.30
CA MET A 438 10.71 -6.40 25.01
C MET A 438 10.07 -6.03 26.35
N GLN A 439 10.50 -4.94 26.99
CA GLN A 439 9.95 -4.47 28.27
C GLN A 439 8.68 -3.62 28.14
N LEU A 440 8.28 -3.24 26.92
CA LEU A 440 7.05 -2.48 26.72
C LEU A 440 5.84 -3.24 27.32
N PRO A 441 4.97 -2.58 28.09
CA PRO A 441 3.88 -3.26 28.82
C PRO A 441 2.97 -4.10 27.90
N HIS A 442 2.61 -3.56 26.73
CA HIS A 442 1.76 -4.25 25.75
C HIS A 442 2.48 -5.42 25.06
N VAL A 443 3.80 -5.35 24.87
CA VAL A 443 4.61 -6.43 24.30
C VAL A 443 4.71 -7.58 25.31
N ARG A 444 4.97 -7.30 26.57
CA ARG A 444 5.09 -8.32 27.64
C ARG A 444 3.82 -9.14 27.86
N ILE A 445 2.65 -8.56 27.63
CA ILE A 445 1.36 -9.26 27.77
C ILE A 445 0.91 -9.95 26.50
N ALA A 446 1.54 -9.67 25.35
CA ALA A 446 1.15 -10.22 24.06
C ALA A 446 1.28 -11.76 24.06
N PRO A 447 0.23 -12.49 23.64
CA PRO A 447 0.24 -13.96 23.66
C PRO A 447 1.35 -14.56 22.77
N SER A 448 1.64 -13.94 21.63
CA SER A 448 2.70 -14.35 20.69
C SER A 448 4.11 -14.22 21.28
N VAL A 449 4.33 -13.25 22.18
CA VAL A 449 5.60 -13.08 22.86
C VAL A 449 5.71 -14.04 24.05
N ARG A 450 4.63 -14.23 24.82
CA ARG A 450 4.61 -15.11 26.00
C ARG A 450 4.73 -16.60 25.66
N ASN A 451 4.15 -17.02 24.54
CA ASN A 451 4.12 -18.40 24.07
C ASN A 451 5.05 -18.60 22.86
N GLY A 452 6.18 -17.92 22.80
CA GLY A 452 7.11 -17.93 21.68
C GLY A 452 7.69 -19.30 21.29
N SER A 453 7.54 -20.32 22.14
CA SER A 453 7.94 -21.71 21.84
C SER A 453 6.99 -22.45 20.90
N ASP A 454 5.74 -21.99 20.73
CA ASP A 454 4.76 -22.57 19.81
C ASP A 454 4.74 -21.77 18.50
N VAL A 455 5.50 -22.23 17.53
CA VAL A 455 5.66 -21.55 16.23
C VAL A 455 4.32 -21.36 15.51
N SER A 456 3.46 -22.38 15.52
CA SER A 456 2.16 -22.35 14.84
C SER A 456 1.25 -21.31 15.46
N PHE A 457 1.26 -21.22 16.78
CA PHE A 457 0.50 -20.23 17.54
C PHE A 457 1.02 -18.80 17.27
N VAL A 458 2.34 -18.61 17.25
CA VAL A 458 2.96 -17.31 16.96
C VAL A 458 2.61 -16.85 15.54
N ILE A 459 2.67 -17.74 14.55
CA ILE A 459 2.29 -17.43 13.16
C ILE A 459 0.83 -16.98 13.10
N ALA A 460 -0.09 -17.70 13.76
CA ALA A 460 -1.50 -17.33 13.79
C ALA A 460 -1.74 -15.94 14.41
N CYS A 461 -1.07 -15.64 15.53
CA CYS A 461 -1.13 -14.33 16.16
C CYS A 461 -0.57 -13.23 15.24
N LEU A 462 0.57 -13.46 14.60
CA LEU A 462 1.18 -12.51 13.67
C LEU A 462 0.27 -12.23 12.47
N GLN A 463 -0.30 -13.26 11.86
CA GLN A 463 -1.26 -13.09 10.76
C GLN A 463 -2.47 -12.25 11.16
N GLN A 464 -2.96 -12.41 12.40
CA GLN A 464 -4.05 -11.61 12.94
C GLN A 464 -3.64 -10.13 13.10
N GLU A 465 -2.44 -9.86 13.66
CA GLU A 465 -1.94 -8.51 13.85
C GLU A 465 -1.73 -7.79 12.49
N PHE A 466 -1.13 -8.47 11.52
CA PHE A 466 -0.99 -7.94 10.16
C PHE A 466 -2.33 -7.66 9.50
N ALA A 467 -3.28 -8.60 9.56
CA ALA A 467 -4.60 -8.43 8.96
C ALA A 467 -5.34 -7.21 9.53
N GLN A 468 -5.23 -6.97 10.85
CA GLN A 468 -5.88 -5.83 11.49
C GLN A 468 -5.25 -4.49 11.09
N ILE A 469 -3.91 -4.40 11.04
CA ILE A 469 -3.24 -3.17 10.59
C ILE A 469 -3.63 -2.88 9.14
N PHE A 470 -3.57 -3.87 8.27
CA PHE A 470 -3.88 -3.70 6.86
C PHE A 470 -5.35 -3.32 6.61
N ALA A 471 -6.29 -3.87 7.37
CA ALA A 471 -7.70 -3.53 7.25
C ALA A 471 -7.99 -2.08 7.70
N ILE A 472 -7.33 -1.61 8.78
CA ILE A 472 -7.45 -0.23 9.26
C ILE A 472 -6.94 0.74 8.17
N ASP A 473 -5.76 0.46 7.63
CA ASP A 473 -5.13 1.30 6.61
C ASP A 473 -5.95 1.32 5.30
N ALA A 474 -6.46 0.17 4.88
CA ALA A 474 -7.29 0.07 3.67
C ALA A 474 -8.58 0.89 3.81
N HIS A 475 -9.29 0.75 4.94
CA HIS A 475 -10.51 1.53 5.20
C HIS A 475 -10.23 3.03 5.25
N GLY A 476 -9.15 3.44 5.91
CA GLY A 476 -8.74 4.85 5.97
C GLY A 476 -8.47 5.45 4.58
N ARG A 477 -7.85 4.68 3.68
CA ARG A 477 -7.61 5.11 2.30
C ARG A 477 -8.90 5.22 1.47
N GLU A 478 -9.82 4.25 1.58
CA GLU A 478 -11.11 4.32 0.90
C GLU A 478 -11.91 5.55 1.32
N VAL A 479 -11.91 5.87 2.61
CA VAL A 479 -12.58 7.07 3.13
C VAL A 479 -11.88 8.34 2.61
N ALA A 480 -10.55 8.38 2.60
CA ALA A 480 -9.81 9.54 2.13
C ALA A 480 -9.99 9.77 0.62
N GLU A 481 -10.01 8.70 -0.18
CA GLU A 481 -10.27 8.76 -1.61
C GLU A 481 -11.71 9.25 -1.88
N ALA A 482 -12.67 8.74 -1.12
CA ALA A 482 -14.07 9.17 -1.21
C ALA A 482 -14.27 10.66 -0.92
N VAL A 483 -13.55 11.20 0.06
CA VAL A 483 -13.60 12.64 0.39
C VAL A 483 -13.06 13.50 -0.76
N LEU A 484 -12.10 12.96 -1.54
CA LEU A 484 -11.53 13.66 -2.69
C LEU A 484 -12.44 13.60 -3.94
N ASP A 485 -13.24 12.52 -4.07
CA ASP A 485 -14.13 12.28 -5.22
C ASP A 485 -15.55 12.88 -5.03
N VAL A 486 -15.85 13.54 -3.91
CA VAL A 486 -17.17 14.13 -3.55
C VAL A 486 -17.65 15.22 -4.54
N SER A 487 -16.99 15.46 -5.65
CA SER A 487 -17.50 16.37 -6.68
C SER A 487 -18.66 15.82 -7.54
N ASP A 488 -18.96 14.49 -7.47
CA ASP A 488 -20.13 13.87 -8.13
C ASP A 488 -21.00 13.14 -7.10
N VAL A 489 -22.15 13.75 -6.78
CA VAL A 489 -23.03 13.44 -5.62
C VAL A 489 -23.79 12.10 -5.72
N ASP A 490 -23.69 11.34 -6.81
CA ASP A 490 -24.48 10.12 -7.06
C ASP A 490 -23.68 8.85 -7.42
N ASP A 491 -22.43 8.69 -6.97
CA ASP A 491 -21.67 7.47 -7.26
C ASP A 491 -22.01 6.33 -6.28
N GLU A 492 -22.96 5.45 -6.68
CA GLU A 492 -23.30 4.22 -5.97
C GLU A 492 -22.07 3.30 -5.78
N GLY A 493 -21.07 3.38 -6.67
CA GLY A 493 -19.82 2.64 -6.60
C GLY A 493 -18.96 3.05 -5.40
N LEU A 494 -18.88 4.34 -5.12
CA LEU A 494 -18.13 4.91 -4.00
C LEU A 494 -18.71 4.47 -2.65
N THR A 495 -20.01 4.63 -2.48
CA THR A 495 -20.75 4.24 -1.26
C THR A 495 -20.59 2.73 -0.99
N TRP A 496 -20.63 1.90 -2.05
CA TRP A 496 -20.41 0.47 -1.91
C TRP A 496 -18.97 0.12 -1.49
N ARG A 497 -17.95 0.77 -2.07
CA ARG A 497 -16.53 0.53 -1.70
C ARG A 497 -16.27 0.84 -0.23
N ILE A 498 -16.76 1.99 0.27
CA ILE A 498 -16.62 2.37 1.68
C ILE A 498 -17.34 1.35 2.57
N SER A 499 -18.57 0.97 2.22
CA SER A 499 -19.34 -0.01 2.98
C SER A 499 -18.63 -1.37 3.04
N GLU A 500 -18.04 -1.83 1.94
CA GLU A 500 -17.35 -3.12 1.90
C GLU A 500 -16.03 -3.09 2.67
N SER A 501 -15.25 -2.00 2.58
CA SER A 501 -14.04 -1.83 3.39
C SER A 501 -14.35 -1.73 4.90
N ALA A 502 -15.46 -1.09 5.27
CA ALA A 502 -15.92 -1.02 6.66
C ALA A 502 -16.33 -2.40 7.20
N LYS A 503 -17.04 -3.21 6.41
CA LYS A 503 -17.39 -4.60 6.77
C LYS A 503 -16.15 -5.46 6.94
N HIS A 504 -15.18 -5.33 6.03
CA HIS A 504 -13.92 -6.06 6.12
C HIS A 504 -13.15 -5.67 7.39
N LEU A 505 -13.06 -4.38 7.71
CA LEU A 505 -12.46 -3.90 8.94
C LEU A 505 -13.18 -4.45 10.18
N GLN A 506 -14.51 -4.45 10.18
CA GLN A 506 -15.30 -4.98 11.29
C GLN A 506 -15.07 -6.49 11.47
N ALA A 507 -15.12 -7.27 10.40
CA ALA A 507 -14.87 -8.71 10.43
C ALA A 507 -13.45 -9.04 10.93
N THR A 508 -12.44 -8.28 10.49
CA THR A 508 -11.05 -8.48 10.92
C THR A 508 -10.83 -8.07 12.38
N THR A 509 -11.53 -7.03 12.86
CA THR A 509 -11.41 -6.53 14.25
C THR A 509 -12.15 -7.42 15.25
N GLN A 510 -13.31 -7.96 14.88
CA GLN A 510 -14.08 -8.84 15.75
C GLN A 510 -13.47 -10.24 15.89
N GLY A 511 -12.53 -10.61 14.99
CA GLY A 511 -12.07 -11.98 14.84
C GLY A 511 -13.21 -12.87 14.36
N ALA A 512 -12.93 -14.12 14.04
CA ALA A 512 -13.98 -15.11 13.83
C ALA A 512 -14.56 -15.49 15.20
N GLN A 513 -15.34 -14.61 15.79
CA GLN A 513 -16.24 -14.95 16.89
C GLN A 513 -17.53 -15.51 16.28
N GLU A 514 -17.50 -16.72 15.84
CA GLU A 514 -18.62 -17.60 16.16
C GLU A 514 -18.47 -17.89 17.65
N ASP A 515 -19.25 -17.16 18.44
CA ASP A 515 -19.33 -17.37 19.90
C ASP A 515 -20.16 -18.65 20.07
N ASP A 516 -19.50 -19.81 19.99
CA ASP A 516 -20.06 -21.13 20.32
C ASP A 516 -20.32 -21.28 21.83
N THR A 517 -20.17 -20.19 22.57
CA THR A 517 -20.49 -20.15 24.01
C THR A 517 -22.00 -20.17 24.18
N GLU A 518 -22.52 -21.27 24.67
CA GLU A 518 -23.91 -21.35 25.13
C GLU A 518 -24.14 -20.38 26.28
N TYR A 519 -25.03 -19.41 26.05
CA TYR A 519 -25.45 -18.43 27.06
C TYR A 519 -26.77 -18.87 27.69
N LYS A 520 -26.84 -18.91 29.02
CA LYS A 520 -28.07 -19.09 29.76
C LYS A 520 -28.55 -17.72 30.32
N THR A 521 -29.80 -17.40 30.06
CA THR A 521 -30.38 -16.17 30.61
C THR A 521 -30.69 -16.38 32.10
N ALA A 522 -30.03 -15.64 32.99
CA ALA A 522 -30.30 -15.66 34.42
C ALA A 522 -31.65 -14.98 34.74
N LYS A 523 -32.22 -15.26 35.91
CA LYS A 523 -33.54 -14.73 36.34
C LYS A 523 -33.64 -13.18 36.34
N ASN A 524 -32.49 -12.50 36.31
CA ASN A 524 -32.38 -11.02 36.24
C ASN A 524 -32.24 -10.50 34.79
N GLY A 525 -32.38 -11.35 33.75
CA GLY A 525 -32.29 -10.96 32.35
C GLY A 525 -30.87 -10.86 31.77
N LEU A 526 -29.81 -11.08 32.57
CA LEU A 526 -28.42 -11.08 32.10
C LEU A 526 -28.07 -12.42 31.45
N LYS A 527 -27.35 -12.38 30.34
CA LYS A 527 -26.77 -13.56 29.69
C LYS A 527 -25.47 -13.91 30.39
N VAL A 528 -25.38 -15.11 30.98
CA VAL A 528 -24.18 -15.64 31.67
C VAL A 528 -23.67 -16.82 30.86
N LYS A 529 -22.36 -16.91 30.68
CA LYS A 529 -21.71 -18.06 30.00
C LYS A 529 -21.94 -19.34 30.81
N LEU A 530 -22.35 -20.41 30.14
CA LEU A 530 -22.66 -21.69 30.79
C LEU A 530 -21.44 -22.26 31.54
N GLU A 531 -20.25 -22.08 30.99
CA GLU A 531 -18.98 -22.51 31.62
C GLU A 531 -18.67 -21.75 32.92
N GLU A 532 -18.89 -20.42 32.93
CA GLU A 532 -18.69 -19.61 34.16
C GLU A 532 -19.71 -19.98 35.23
N GLN A 533 -20.94 -20.33 34.85
CA GLN A 533 -21.97 -20.77 35.77
C GLN A 533 -21.60 -22.15 36.37
N ASN A 534 -21.16 -23.09 35.52
CA ASN A 534 -20.74 -24.43 35.99
C ASN A 534 -19.52 -24.36 36.90
N THR A 535 -18.54 -23.49 36.59
CA THR A 535 -17.35 -23.27 37.45
C THR A 535 -17.74 -22.64 38.79
N LEU A 536 -18.71 -21.71 38.79
CA LEU A 536 -19.23 -21.10 40.01
C LEU A 536 -20.02 -22.10 40.87
N ASP A 537 -20.84 -22.95 40.22
CA ASP A 537 -21.63 -23.98 40.90
C ASP A 537 -20.72 -25.06 41.50
N ASP A 538 -19.64 -25.45 40.83
CA ASP A 538 -18.60 -26.34 41.36
C ASP A 538 -17.87 -25.71 42.57
N LEU A 539 -17.47 -24.43 42.46
CA LEU A 539 -16.87 -23.70 43.58
C LEU A 539 -17.83 -23.60 44.78
N LEU A 540 -19.11 -23.37 44.54
CA LEU A 540 -20.12 -23.30 45.61
C LEU A 540 -20.37 -24.65 46.27
N GLN A 541 -20.25 -25.79 45.57
CA GLN A 541 -20.35 -27.14 46.14
C GLN A 541 -19.16 -27.50 47.03
N HIS A 542 -17.98 -26.91 46.81
CA HIS A 542 -16.77 -27.15 47.61
C HIS A 542 -16.63 -26.22 48.81
N ILE A 543 -17.51 -25.21 48.97
CA ILE A 543 -17.50 -24.30 50.14
C ILE A 543 -18.41 -24.89 51.23
N ASN A 544 -17.81 -25.60 52.18
CA ASN A 544 -18.49 -26.05 53.41
C ASN A 544 -18.69 -24.88 54.37
N TYR A 545 -19.90 -24.36 54.45
CA TYR A 545 -20.29 -23.39 55.49
C TYR A 545 -20.58 -24.13 56.80
N SER A 546 -19.56 -24.26 57.68
CA SER A 546 -19.80 -24.54 59.07
C SER A 546 -20.13 -23.21 59.78
N LYS A 547 -21.41 -23.04 60.23
CA LYS A 547 -21.79 -21.94 61.12
C LYS A 547 -21.01 -22.05 62.43
N PRO A 548 -20.30 -20.99 62.87
CA PRO A 548 -19.76 -20.98 64.22
C PRO A 548 -20.92 -20.90 65.22
N ASN A 549 -20.98 -21.89 66.12
CA ASN A 549 -21.83 -21.82 67.32
C ASN A 549 -21.46 -20.58 68.12
N ARG A 550 -22.41 -19.66 68.28
CA ARG A 550 -22.30 -18.59 69.32
C ARG A 550 -22.64 -19.18 70.68
N PRO A 551 -21.90 -18.78 71.75
CA PRO A 551 -22.15 -19.19 73.12
C PRO A 551 -23.46 -18.64 73.70
#